data_59e182277ed635fc48ad4508337f2dfd
#
_entry.id   59e182277ed635fc48ad4508337f2dfd
#
_cell.length_a   1.000
_cell.length_b   1.000
_cell.length_c   1.000
_cell.angle_alpha   90.00
_cell.angle_beta   90.00
_cell.angle_gamma   90.00
#
_symmetry.space_group_name_H-M   'P 1'
#
loop_
_entity.id
_entity.type
_entity.pdbx_description
1 polymer ?
#
loop_
_entity_poly.entity_id
_entity_poly.type
_entity_poly.pdbx_seq_one_letter_code
_entity_poly.pdbx_strand_id
1 'polypeptide(L)'
;MLSTVAVVPEPPLLVPELATGAAVETAELRAACREAARRLAAASSTWIAVGADPGGRRTVGPGTRGSFIGFGVDVVVGLAPDAAEPVDAEMALPLLVAAWLREGLSVTVRGELVAPDAEPGACLALGAQIAREATALSAADPASGPALGAAPATALLVIGDGAATHTEKAPGYLDERAGPFDDAVAAALATADPAALAALDPAPAADLLAAGRAPWQVLAGATRDGTWEGELLHSTRTFGVGYHVAVWQRCG
;
A
#
# COMPACT_ATOMS: atom_id res chain seq x y z
N MET A 1 -4.22 4.14 17.54
CA MET A 1 -5.04 4.90 16.57
C MET A 1 -4.25 5.07 15.28
N LEU A 2 -4.89 5.01 14.10
CA LEU A 2 -4.22 5.34 12.84
C LEU A 2 -3.87 6.83 12.79
N SER A 3 -2.60 7.15 12.53
CA SER A 3 -2.09 8.52 12.47
C SER A 3 -1.68 8.94 11.06
N THR A 4 -1.17 8.00 10.29
CA THR A 4 -0.60 8.26 8.96
C THR A 4 -0.90 7.09 8.04
N VAL A 5 -1.16 7.40 6.78
CA VAL A 5 -1.32 6.42 5.69
C VAL A 5 -0.31 6.75 4.60
N ALA A 6 0.27 5.75 3.99
CA ALA A 6 0.98 5.87 2.72
C ALA A 6 0.31 4.97 1.68
N VAL A 7 0.19 5.46 0.47
CA VAL A 7 -0.23 4.70 -0.71
C VAL A 7 0.96 4.59 -1.64
N VAL A 8 1.26 3.39 -2.10
CA VAL A 8 2.36 3.12 -3.02
C VAL A 8 1.94 2.08 -4.07
N PRO A 9 2.51 2.11 -5.26
CA PRO A 9 2.30 1.06 -6.26
C PRO A 9 3.16 -0.17 -5.97
N GLU A 10 2.95 -1.25 -6.74
CA GLU A 10 3.64 -2.52 -6.53
C GLU A 10 4.47 -3.07 -7.70
N PRO A 11 4.97 -2.26 -8.68
CA PRO A 11 5.74 -2.87 -9.74
C PRO A 11 7.04 -3.49 -9.18
N PRO A 12 7.40 -4.74 -9.59
CA PRO A 12 8.68 -5.34 -9.18
C PRO A 12 9.89 -4.47 -9.54
N LEU A 13 9.75 -3.60 -10.56
CA LEU A 13 10.76 -2.62 -11.00
C LEU A 13 11.10 -1.53 -9.96
N LEU A 14 10.38 -1.46 -8.84
CA LEU A 14 10.81 -0.65 -7.68
C LEU A 14 12.13 -1.15 -7.11
N VAL A 15 12.37 -2.47 -7.17
CA VAL A 15 13.61 -3.09 -6.68
C VAL A 15 14.72 -2.87 -7.70
N PRO A 16 15.84 -2.22 -7.34
CA PRO A 16 16.89 -1.85 -8.31
C PRO A 16 17.48 -3.02 -9.07
N GLU A 17 17.62 -4.17 -8.42
CA GLU A 17 18.14 -5.42 -8.97
C GLU A 17 17.25 -5.97 -10.09
N LEU A 18 15.94 -5.66 -10.06
CA LEU A 18 14.98 -6.04 -11.09
C LEU A 18 14.84 -4.99 -12.18
N ALA A 19 15.21 -3.75 -11.91
CA ALA A 19 14.99 -2.61 -12.79
C ALA A 19 16.05 -2.46 -13.90
N THR A 20 17.02 -3.34 -14.03
CA THR A 20 18.23 -3.30 -14.87
C THR A 20 18.24 -2.30 -16.04
N GLY A 21 17.33 -2.42 -17.02
CA GLY A 21 17.18 -1.50 -18.17
C GLY A 21 16.26 -0.31 -17.92
N ALA A 22 15.40 -0.37 -16.89
CA ALA A 22 14.37 0.62 -16.57
C ALA A 22 14.70 1.43 -15.30
N ALA A 23 15.95 1.39 -14.83
CA ALA A 23 16.36 1.98 -13.56
C ALA A 23 16.21 3.52 -13.54
N VAL A 24 16.42 4.17 -14.69
CA VAL A 24 16.30 5.63 -14.83
C VAL A 24 14.82 6.03 -14.82
N GLU A 25 14.00 5.33 -15.60
CA GLU A 25 12.56 5.60 -15.74
C GLU A 25 11.79 5.38 -14.43
N THR A 26 12.28 4.50 -13.57
CA THR A 26 11.66 4.21 -12.25
C THR A 26 12.29 4.98 -11.09
N ALA A 27 13.33 5.79 -11.32
CA ALA A 27 14.08 6.44 -10.25
C ALA A 27 13.22 7.41 -9.42
N GLU A 28 12.43 8.26 -10.07
CA GLU A 28 11.55 9.22 -9.39
C GLU A 28 10.43 8.50 -8.62
N LEU A 29 9.79 7.50 -9.23
CA LEU A 29 8.78 6.68 -8.58
C LEU A 29 9.34 6.00 -7.33
N ARG A 30 10.52 5.39 -7.45
CA ARG A 30 11.22 4.73 -6.32
C ARG A 30 11.55 5.73 -5.21
N ALA A 31 12.02 6.93 -5.57
CA ALA A 31 12.31 7.98 -4.61
C ALA A 31 11.05 8.42 -3.85
N ALA A 32 9.93 8.60 -4.55
CA ALA A 32 8.65 8.93 -3.93
C ALA A 32 8.15 7.82 -2.99
N CYS A 33 8.23 6.54 -3.40
CA CYS A 33 7.86 5.41 -2.54
C CYS A 33 8.72 5.35 -1.26
N ARG A 34 10.02 5.56 -1.38
CA ARG A 34 10.92 5.61 -0.21
C ARG A 34 10.65 6.82 0.68
N GLU A 35 10.27 7.97 0.12
CA GLU A 35 9.82 9.13 0.89
C GLU A 35 8.55 8.83 1.66
N ALA A 36 7.54 8.24 1.02
CA ALA A 36 6.31 7.81 1.69
C ALA A 36 6.61 6.84 2.84
N ALA A 37 7.47 5.85 2.63
CA ALA A 37 7.90 4.90 3.65
C ALA A 37 8.63 5.58 4.83
N ARG A 38 9.51 6.55 4.56
CA ARG A 38 10.20 7.31 5.61
C ARG A 38 9.23 8.15 6.45
N ARG A 39 8.25 8.80 5.83
CA ARG A 39 7.20 9.56 6.55
C ARG A 39 6.35 8.63 7.40
N LEU A 40 6.02 7.45 6.88
CA LEU A 40 5.28 6.44 7.62
C LEU A 40 6.07 5.95 8.85
N ALA A 41 7.38 5.67 8.68
CA ALA A 41 8.28 5.24 9.76
C ALA A 41 8.49 6.33 10.83
N ALA A 42 8.51 7.60 10.42
CA ALA A 42 8.59 8.72 11.37
C ALA A 42 7.34 8.82 12.24
N ALA A 43 6.18 8.38 11.73
CA ALA A 43 4.92 8.40 12.47
C ALA A 43 4.71 7.14 13.33
N SER A 44 5.22 5.98 12.91
CA SER A 44 5.00 4.70 13.60
C SER A 44 6.05 3.66 13.25
N SER A 45 6.48 2.88 14.25
CA SER A 45 7.28 1.67 14.06
C SER A 45 6.45 0.41 13.78
N THR A 46 5.11 0.53 13.78
CA THR A 46 4.19 -0.58 13.52
C THR A 46 3.30 -0.25 12.33
N TRP A 47 3.45 -1.02 11.24
CA TRP A 47 2.65 -0.84 10.04
C TRP A 47 1.69 -2.00 9.83
N ILE A 48 0.52 -1.67 9.28
CA ILE A 48 -0.36 -2.63 8.63
C ILE A 48 -0.24 -2.39 7.13
N ALA A 49 0.23 -3.38 6.38
CA ALA A 49 0.33 -3.33 4.93
C ALA A 49 -0.89 -4.01 4.30
N VAL A 50 -1.59 -3.31 3.41
CA VAL A 50 -2.77 -3.84 2.72
C VAL A 50 -2.48 -3.92 1.23
N GLY A 51 -2.70 -5.08 0.62
CA GLY A 51 -2.55 -5.30 -0.81
C GLY A 51 -3.55 -6.32 -1.35
N ALA A 52 -3.67 -6.41 -2.68
CA ALA A 52 -4.51 -7.41 -3.31
C ALA A 52 -3.71 -8.68 -3.63
N ASP A 53 -4.35 -9.83 -3.46
CA ASP A 53 -3.76 -11.12 -3.82
C ASP A 53 -4.82 -12.12 -4.29
N PRO A 54 -4.59 -12.84 -5.41
CA PRO A 54 -5.52 -13.86 -5.91
C PRO A 54 -5.82 -14.99 -4.92
N GLY A 55 -4.91 -15.25 -3.97
CA GLY A 55 -5.14 -16.20 -2.86
C GLY A 55 -6.19 -15.76 -1.86
N GLY A 56 -6.74 -14.55 -2.01
CA GLY A 56 -7.83 -14.02 -1.21
C GLY A 56 -7.42 -13.50 0.15
N ARG A 57 -8.43 -13.31 1.00
CA ARG A 57 -8.22 -12.67 2.32
C ARG A 57 -7.37 -13.53 3.25
N ARG A 58 -6.27 -12.98 3.71
CA ARG A 58 -5.43 -13.57 4.76
C ARG A 58 -4.58 -12.52 5.48
N THR A 59 -4.23 -12.82 6.71
CA THR A 59 -3.28 -12.05 7.52
C THR A 59 -1.92 -12.73 7.51
N VAL A 60 -0.85 -11.95 7.34
CA VAL A 60 0.54 -12.44 7.33
C VAL A 60 1.31 -11.78 8.47
N GLY A 61 1.95 -12.61 9.29
CA GLY A 61 2.66 -12.16 10.49
C GLY A 61 4.01 -11.52 10.19
N PRO A 62 4.58 -10.76 11.14
CA PRO A 62 5.84 -10.04 10.94
C PRO A 62 7.08 -10.96 10.86
N GLY A 63 6.99 -12.22 11.33
CA GLY A 63 8.08 -13.19 11.21
C GLY A 63 8.37 -13.64 9.78
N THR A 64 7.45 -13.38 8.85
CA THR A 64 7.49 -13.86 7.48
C THR A 64 8.59 -13.17 6.65
N ARG A 65 9.28 -13.97 5.86
CA ARG A 65 10.27 -13.55 4.86
C ARG A 65 9.83 -14.02 3.48
N GLY A 66 10.13 -13.23 2.46
CA GLY A 66 9.89 -13.61 1.08
C GLY A 66 11.09 -13.32 0.19
N SER A 67 11.00 -13.70 -1.09
CA SER A 67 12.02 -13.41 -2.10
C SER A 67 11.39 -12.98 -3.40
N PHE A 68 12.06 -12.05 -4.09
CA PHE A 68 11.72 -11.65 -5.46
C PHE A 68 12.20 -12.69 -6.51
N ILE A 69 12.57 -13.91 -6.10
CA ILE A 69 13.03 -14.95 -7.01
C ILE A 69 12.00 -15.25 -8.12
N GLY A 70 10.70 -15.21 -7.80
CA GLY A 70 9.62 -15.36 -8.77
C GLY A 70 9.60 -14.28 -9.86
N PHE A 71 10.28 -13.16 -9.64
CA PHE A 71 10.46 -12.05 -10.60
C PHE A 71 11.86 -12.05 -11.23
N GLY A 72 12.67 -13.08 -10.99
CA GLY A 72 13.95 -13.32 -11.66
C GLY A 72 15.20 -12.97 -10.88
N VAL A 73 15.08 -12.41 -9.66
CA VAL A 73 16.24 -12.06 -8.82
C VAL A 73 16.00 -12.50 -7.38
N ASP A 74 16.96 -13.21 -6.78
CA ASP A 74 16.85 -13.66 -5.38
C ASP A 74 17.22 -12.53 -4.40
N VAL A 75 16.31 -11.58 -4.27
CA VAL A 75 16.37 -10.53 -3.23
C VAL A 75 15.43 -10.95 -2.12
N VAL A 76 16.00 -11.37 -0.99
CA VAL A 76 15.26 -11.81 0.20
C VAL A 76 14.93 -10.60 1.06
N VAL A 77 13.66 -10.49 1.46
CA VAL A 77 13.12 -9.41 2.30
C VAL A 77 12.30 -9.98 3.47
N GLY A 78 12.12 -9.21 4.53
CA GLY A 78 11.33 -9.63 5.70
C GLY A 78 10.41 -8.55 6.20
N LEU A 79 9.28 -8.94 6.80
CA LEU A 79 8.27 -8.00 7.33
C LEU A 79 8.68 -7.39 8.68
N ALA A 80 9.74 -7.86 9.31
CA ALA A 80 10.33 -7.23 10.50
C ALA A 80 11.88 -7.31 10.42
N PRO A 81 12.61 -6.48 11.20
CA PRO A 81 14.08 -6.53 11.25
C PRO A 81 14.64 -7.89 11.70
N ASP A 82 13.91 -8.57 12.55
CA ASP A 82 14.22 -9.87 13.16
C ASP A 82 13.41 -11.03 12.56
N ALA A 83 12.77 -10.83 11.40
CA ALA A 83 12.03 -11.88 10.72
C ALA A 83 12.96 -13.07 10.43
N ALA A 84 12.58 -14.26 10.89
CA ALA A 84 13.43 -15.45 10.86
C ALA A 84 12.72 -16.71 10.35
N GLU A 85 11.46 -16.61 9.91
CA GLU A 85 10.75 -17.72 9.29
C GLU A 85 11.45 -18.16 8.00
N PRO A 86 11.28 -19.41 7.56
CA PRO A 86 11.73 -19.84 6.24
C PRO A 86 11.23 -18.90 5.16
N VAL A 87 12.04 -18.70 4.11
CA VAL A 87 11.66 -17.84 2.98
C VAL A 87 10.45 -18.45 2.27
N ASP A 88 9.35 -17.70 2.23
CA ASP A 88 8.17 -18.01 1.43
C ASP A 88 8.39 -17.52 0.00
N ALA A 89 8.58 -18.46 -0.92
CA ALA A 89 8.79 -18.17 -2.34
C ALA A 89 7.50 -17.68 -3.04
N GLU A 90 6.33 -17.88 -2.40
CA GLU A 90 5.02 -17.49 -2.91
C GLU A 90 4.44 -16.27 -2.16
N MET A 91 5.28 -15.58 -1.39
CA MET A 91 4.85 -14.36 -0.69
C MET A 91 4.29 -13.36 -1.70
N ALA A 92 3.07 -12.87 -1.43
CA ALA A 92 2.36 -11.95 -2.31
C ALA A 92 3.17 -10.69 -2.61
N LEU A 93 3.14 -10.24 -3.88
CA LEU A 93 3.92 -9.09 -4.35
C LEU A 93 3.74 -7.82 -3.50
N PRO A 94 2.51 -7.40 -3.09
CA PRO A 94 2.38 -6.23 -2.23
C PRO A 94 3.13 -6.38 -0.91
N LEU A 95 3.22 -7.57 -0.34
CA LEU A 95 3.98 -7.79 0.90
C LEU A 95 5.49 -7.84 0.66
N LEU A 96 5.95 -8.33 -0.49
CA LEU A 96 7.35 -8.21 -0.90
C LEU A 96 7.76 -6.73 -1.03
N VAL A 97 6.91 -5.90 -1.64
CA VAL A 97 7.13 -4.45 -1.76
C VAL A 97 7.13 -3.78 -0.38
N ALA A 98 6.18 -4.12 0.51
CA ALA A 98 6.15 -3.62 1.87
C ALA A 98 7.43 -3.95 2.64
N ALA A 99 7.87 -5.22 2.54
CA ALA A 99 9.09 -5.70 3.17
C ALA A 99 10.34 -5.00 2.62
N TRP A 100 10.40 -4.76 1.32
CA TRP A 100 11.49 -4.02 0.68
C TRP A 100 11.51 -2.54 1.11
N LEU A 101 10.34 -1.89 1.16
CA LEU A 101 10.24 -0.47 1.57
C LEU A 101 10.61 -0.25 3.04
N ARG A 102 10.38 -1.24 3.92
CA ARG A 102 10.77 -1.15 5.32
C ARG A 102 12.26 -1.40 5.56
N GLU A 103 13.02 -1.90 4.58
CA GLU A 103 14.45 -2.17 4.77
C GLU A 103 15.22 -0.92 5.24
N GLY A 104 16.10 -1.12 6.22
CA GLY A 104 16.85 -0.03 6.86
C GLY A 104 16.02 0.82 7.83
N LEU A 105 14.73 0.54 7.99
CA LEU A 105 13.83 1.18 8.96
C LEU A 105 13.56 0.22 10.13
N SER A 106 13.49 0.76 11.35
CA SER A 106 13.14 -0.01 12.55
C SER A 106 11.61 -0.18 12.65
N VAL A 107 11.05 -0.86 11.65
CA VAL A 107 9.61 -1.02 11.47
C VAL A 107 9.25 -2.50 11.40
N THR A 108 8.15 -2.85 12.05
CA THR A 108 7.48 -4.16 11.98
C THR A 108 6.20 -4.04 11.18
N VAL A 109 6.00 -4.93 10.21
CA VAL A 109 4.87 -4.94 9.29
C VAL A 109 4.01 -6.17 9.53
N ARG A 110 2.69 -5.99 9.66
CA ARG A 110 1.68 -7.04 9.53
C ARG A 110 0.99 -6.89 8.17
N GLY A 111 0.92 -7.96 7.41
CA GLY A 111 0.23 -7.98 6.11
C GLY A 111 -1.26 -8.31 6.26
N GLU A 112 -2.11 -7.59 5.52
CA GLU A 112 -3.52 -7.88 5.32
C GLU A 112 -3.77 -7.97 3.81
N LEU A 113 -4.09 -9.14 3.31
CA LEU A 113 -4.37 -9.36 1.89
C LEU A 113 -5.86 -9.46 1.66
N VAL A 114 -6.31 -8.95 0.51
CA VAL A 114 -7.70 -9.03 0.05
C VAL A 114 -7.75 -9.61 -1.36
N ALA A 115 -8.87 -10.23 -1.74
CA ALA A 115 -9.06 -10.66 -3.12
C ALA A 115 -9.15 -9.44 -4.05
N PRO A 116 -8.58 -9.48 -5.27
CA PRO A 116 -8.69 -8.37 -6.22
C PRO A 116 -10.14 -8.05 -6.61
N ASP A 117 -11.00 -9.06 -6.61
CA ASP A 117 -12.44 -8.99 -6.88
C ASP A 117 -13.30 -8.84 -5.62
N ALA A 118 -12.69 -8.59 -4.45
CA ALA A 118 -13.44 -8.43 -3.20
C ALA A 118 -14.53 -7.36 -3.33
N GLU A 119 -15.70 -7.67 -2.79
CA GLU A 119 -16.84 -6.75 -2.77
C GLU A 119 -16.51 -5.45 -2.01
N PRO A 120 -16.93 -4.27 -2.50
CA PRO A 120 -16.64 -2.98 -1.86
C PRO A 120 -17.01 -2.95 -0.39
N GLY A 121 -18.19 -3.51 -0.03
CA GLY A 121 -18.63 -3.57 1.36
C GLY A 121 -17.69 -4.37 2.27
N ALA A 122 -17.08 -5.45 1.76
CA ALA A 122 -16.12 -6.25 2.50
C ALA A 122 -14.79 -5.50 2.69
N CYS A 123 -14.33 -4.78 1.67
CA CYS A 123 -13.13 -3.94 1.74
C CYS A 123 -13.31 -2.81 2.77
N LEU A 124 -14.42 -2.08 2.71
CA LEU A 124 -14.76 -1.02 3.68
C LEU A 124 -14.86 -1.55 5.11
N ALA A 125 -15.47 -2.72 5.30
CA ALA A 125 -15.59 -3.36 6.61
C ALA A 125 -14.22 -3.76 7.19
N LEU A 126 -13.31 -4.29 6.35
CA LEU A 126 -11.93 -4.60 6.76
C LEU A 126 -11.19 -3.32 7.16
N GLY A 127 -11.30 -2.25 6.39
CA GLY A 127 -10.69 -0.96 6.73
C GLY A 127 -11.17 -0.43 8.08
N ALA A 128 -12.47 -0.46 8.32
CA ALA A 128 -13.05 -0.08 9.60
C ALA A 128 -12.59 -0.99 10.76
N GLN A 129 -12.36 -2.28 10.51
CA GLN A 129 -11.78 -3.20 11.48
C GLN A 129 -10.34 -2.80 11.81
N ILE A 130 -9.49 -2.55 10.81
CA ILE A 130 -8.09 -2.10 10.97
C ILE A 130 -8.04 -0.82 11.82
N ALA A 131 -8.90 0.15 11.57
CA ALA A 131 -8.95 1.39 12.34
C ALA A 131 -9.29 1.16 13.82
N ARG A 132 -10.26 0.27 14.11
CA ARG A 132 -10.62 -0.12 15.49
C ARG A 132 -9.47 -0.83 16.20
N GLU A 133 -8.81 -1.78 15.53
CA GLU A 133 -7.65 -2.50 16.09
C GLU A 133 -6.50 -1.55 16.41
N ALA A 134 -6.17 -0.63 15.50
CA ALA A 134 -5.16 0.39 15.73
C ALA A 134 -5.48 1.29 16.93
N THR A 135 -6.75 1.59 17.16
CA THR A 135 -7.19 2.35 18.33
C THR A 135 -7.08 1.53 19.62
N ALA A 136 -7.46 0.25 19.60
CA ALA A 136 -7.37 -0.64 20.75
C ALA A 136 -5.91 -0.88 21.17
N LEU A 137 -4.99 -1.07 20.21
CA LEU A 137 -3.56 -1.22 20.49
C LEU A 137 -2.97 0.04 21.16
N SER A 138 -3.39 1.23 20.72
CA SER A 138 -2.97 2.50 21.35
C SER A 138 -3.50 2.68 22.76
N ALA A 139 -4.65 2.08 23.10
CA ALA A 139 -5.25 2.18 24.44
C ALA A 139 -4.69 1.14 25.43
N ALA A 140 -4.12 0.03 24.93
CA ALA A 140 -3.69 -1.12 25.73
C ALA A 140 -2.27 -1.01 26.29
N ASP A 141 -1.50 0.03 25.98
CA ASP A 141 -0.16 0.26 26.53
C ASP A 141 -0.17 1.31 27.67
N PRO A 142 -0.52 0.91 28.91
CA PRO A 142 -0.53 1.81 30.07
C PRO A 142 0.87 2.10 30.63
N ALA A 143 1.93 1.50 30.07
CA ALA A 143 3.31 1.73 30.50
C ALA A 143 3.88 3.07 30.00
N SER A 144 3.22 3.72 29.08
CA SER A 144 3.46 5.10 28.69
C SER A 144 2.76 6.02 29.68
N GLY A 145 3.38 6.26 30.84
CA GLY A 145 2.89 7.24 31.84
C GLY A 145 2.65 8.62 31.21
N PRO A 146 1.91 9.55 31.86
CA PRO A 146 1.46 10.83 31.30
C PRO A 146 2.58 11.84 31.00
N ALA A 147 3.82 11.43 31.05
CA ALA A 147 4.99 12.23 30.74
C ALA A 147 5.78 11.59 29.58
N LEU A 148 5.71 12.24 28.41
CA LEU A 148 6.56 12.00 27.24
C LEU A 148 6.22 10.74 26.39
N GLY A 149 5.26 10.86 25.50
CA GLY A 149 5.11 9.99 24.35
C GLY A 149 3.65 9.59 24.11
N ALA A 150 3.10 10.04 22.98
CA ALA A 150 1.81 9.52 22.52
C ALA A 150 1.88 7.98 22.46
N ALA A 151 0.77 7.31 22.83
CA ALA A 151 0.63 5.87 22.67
C ALA A 151 1.06 5.43 21.27
N PRO A 152 1.67 4.24 21.10
CA PRO A 152 2.22 3.82 19.82
C PRO A 152 1.14 3.91 18.72
N ALA A 153 1.30 4.87 17.83
CA ALA A 153 0.44 5.02 16.69
C ALA A 153 0.67 3.84 15.75
N THR A 154 -0.36 3.39 15.06
CA THR A 154 -0.23 2.43 13.97
C THR A 154 -0.32 3.19 12.66
N ALA A 155 0.51 2.87 11.68
CA ALA A 155 0.44 3.45 10.36
C ALA A 155 -0.06 2.42 9.33
N LEU A 156 -0.71 2.90 8.28
CA LEU A 156 -1.28 2.06 7.22
C LEU A 156 -0.49 2.26 5.93
N LEU A 157 0.06 1.19 5.38
CA LEU A 157 0.67 1.13 4.06
C LEU A 157 -0.30 0.44 3.09
N VAL A 158 -0.78 1.15 2.09
CA VAL A 158 -1.72 0.64 1.09
C VAL A 158 -0.98 0.47 -0.23
N ILE A 159 -1.06 -0.72 -0.82
CA ILE A 159 -0.22 -1.12 -1.93
C ILE A 159 -1.09 -1.59 -3.08
N GLY A 160 -0.89 -1.02 -4.26
CA GLY A 160 -1.58 -1.44 -5.47
C GLY A 160 -1.47 -0.43 -6.60
N ASP A 161 -1.46 -0.96 -7.83
CA ASP A 161 -1.33 -0.22 -9.06
C ASP A 161 -2.67 0.33 -9.55
N GLY A 162 -2.61 1.42 -10.32
CA GLY A 162 -3.71 1.94 -11.11
C GLY A 162 -4.03 1.08 -12.34
N ALA A 163 -4.67 1.68 -13.33
CA ALA A 163 -4.99 1.01 -14.57
C ALA A 163 -3.73 0.54 -15.30
N ALA A 164 -3.75 -0.71 -15.80
CA ALA A 164 -2.65 -1.29 -16.57
C ALA A 164 -2.97 -1.35 -18.08
N THR A 165 -3.68 -0.33 -18.58
CA THR A 165 -4.26 -0.29 -19.94
C THR A 165 -4.06 1.06 -20.62
N HIS A 166 -3.00 1.82 -20.30
CA HIS A 166 -2.78 3.18 -20.83
C HIS A 166 -2.20 3.22 -22.25
N THR A 167 -1.63 2.13 -22.74
CA THR A 167 -0.96 2.10 -24.06
C THR A 167 -1.17 0.74 -24.73
N GLU A 168 -0.94 0.68 -26.05
CA GLU A 168 -0.97 -0.60 -26.79
C GLU A 168 0.07 -1.63 -26.30
N LYS A 169 1.10 -1.18 -25.58
CA LYS A 169 2.14 -2.04 -25.01
C LYS A 169 1.94 -2.33 -23.53
N ALA A 170 0.87 -1.78 -22.94
CA ALA A 170 0.51 -2.06 -21.54
C ALA A 170 0.07 -3.52 -21.37
N PRO A 171 0.16 -4.07 -20.15
CA PRO A 171 -0.25 -5.45 -19.86
C PRO A 171 -1.68 -5.79 -20.34
N GLY A 172 -2.64 -4.86 -20.19
CA GLY A 172 -4.03 -5.04 -20.59
C GLY A 172 -4.38 -4.41 -21.94
N TYR A 173 -3.37 -3.98 -22.74
CA TYR A 173 -3.56 -3.23 -23.97
C TYR A 173 -4.21 -1.85 -23.71
N LEU A 174 -4.52 -1.10 -24.78
CA LEU A 174 -5.07 0.26 -24.66
C LEU A 174 -6.57 0.25 -24.37
N ASP A 175 -6.96 0.94 -23.31
CA ASP A 175 -8.34 1.29 -23.00
C ASP A 175 -8.43 2.78 -22.67
N GLU A 176 -9.24 3.53 -23.42
CA GLU A 176 -9.37 4.98 -23.25
C GLU A 176 -9.93 5.40 -21.87
N ARG A 177 -10.56 4.48 -21.15
CA ARG A 177 -11.06 4.70 -19.77
C ARG A 177 -9.95 4.78 -18.73
N ALA A 178 -8.74 4.27 -19.03
CA ALA A 178 -7.62 4.23 -18.08
C ALA A 178 -7.21 5.63 -17.61
N GLY A 179 -7.13 6.59 -18.53
CA GLY A 179 -6.78 7.97 -18.20
C GLY A 179 -7.72 8.60 -17.18
N PRO A 180 -9.02 8.74 -17.48
CA PRO A 180 -10.01 9.27 -16.54
C PRO A 180 -10.09 8.51 -15.20
N PHE A 181 -9.91 7.19 -15.22
CA PHE A 181 -9.90 6.38 -14.00
C PHE A 181 -8.75 6.79 -13.07
N ASP A 182 -7.53 6.79 -13.57
CA ASP A 182 -6.35 7.15 -12.77
C ASP A 182 -6.32 8.62 -12.38
N ASP A 183 -6.84 9.52 -13.21
CA ASP A 183 -6.97 10.93 -12.85
C ASP A 183 -7.93 11.12 -11.65
N ALA A 184 -9.03 10.36 -11.61
CA ALA A 184 -9.96 10.37 -10.49
C ALA A 184 -9.32 9.78 -9.20
N VAL A 185 -8.57 8.68 -9.32
CA VAL A 185 -7.82 8.10 -8.20
C VAL A 185 -6.77 9.08 -7.68
N ALA A 186 -5.96 9.67 -8.57
CA ALA A 186 -4.93 10.65 -8.19
C ALA A 186 -5.53 11.86 -7.47
N ALA A 187 -6.67 12.38 -7.95
CA ALA A 187 -7.39 13.49 -7.31
C ALA A 187 -7.89 13.10 -5.91
N ALA A 188 -8.47 11.90 -5.76
CA ALA A 188 -8.92 11.40 -4.46
C ALA A 188 -7.78 11.23 -3.47
N LEU A 189 -6.63 10.72 -3.93
CA LEU A 189 -5.43 10.56 -3.11
C LEU A 189 -4.82 11.90 -2.72
N ALA A 190 -4.81 12.89 -3.62
CA ALA A 190 -4.28 14.22 -3.36
C ALA A 190 -5.08 15.00 -2.29
N THR A 191 -6.38 14.77 -2.23
CA THR A 191 -7.29 15.50 -1.34
C THR A 191 -7.72 14.71 -0.12
N ALA A 192 -7.19 13.51 0.07
CA ALA A 192 -7.62 12.55 1.09
C ALA A 192 -9.15 12.35 1.10
N ASP A 193 -9.71 12.02 -0.07
CA ASP A 193 -11.15 11.78 -0.24
C ASP A 193 -11.47 10.27 -0.17
N PRO A 194 -11.81 9.74 1.03
CA PRO A 194 -12.19 8.34 1.19
C PRO A 194 -13.53 8.00 0.52
N ALA A 195 -14.40 8.98 0.31
CA ALA A 195 -15.69 8.72 -0.33
C ALA A 195 -15.51 8.44 -1.82
N ALA A 196 -14.64 9.17 -2.51
CA ALA A 196 -14.28 8.90 -3.90
C ALA A 196 -13.64 7.53 -4.07
N LEU A 197 -12.71 7.13 -3.19
CA LEU A 197 -12.11 5.79 -3.23
C LEU A 197 -13.12 4.68 -2.93
N ALA A 198 -14.05 4.89 -2.00
CA ALA A 198 -15.12 3.94 -1.69
C ALA A 198 -16.08 3.72 -2.87
N ALA A 199 -16.26 4.73 -3.71
CA ALA A 199 -17.15 4.73 -4.87
C ALA A 199 -16.55 4.08 -6.12
N LEU A 200 -15.30 3.63 -6.10
CA LEU A 200 -14.67 2.95 -7.24
C LEU A 200 -15.47 1.69 -7.62
N ASP A 201 -15.93 1.65 -8.88
CA ASP A 201 -16.69 0.51 -9.38
C ASP A 201 -15.77 -0.68 -9.69
N PRO A 202 -16.05 -1.87 -9.11
CA PRO A 202 -15.24 -3.06 -9.35
C PRO A 202 -15.17 -3.47 -10.82
N ALA A 203 -16.26 -3.32 -11.59
CA ALA A 203 -16.29 -3.81 -12.97
C ALA A 203 -15.35 -3.02 -13.91
N PRO A 204 -15.42 -1.67 -14.00
CA PRO A 204 -14.42 -0.91 -14.74
C PRO A 204 -12.99 -1.11 -14.23
N ALA A 205 -12.79 -1.19 -12.91
CA ALA A 205 -11.46 -1.41 -12.33
C ALA A 205 -10.86 -2.76 -12.75
N ALA A 206 -11.68 -3.82 -12.83
CA ALA A 206 -11.25 -5.13 -13.30
C ALA A 206 -10.91 -5.12 -14.79
N ASP A 207 -11.73 -4.48 -15.64
CA ASP A 207 -11.45 -4.30 -17.07
C ASP A 207 -10.11 -3.59 -17.29
N LEU A 208 -9.82 -2.58 -16.46
CA LEU A 208 -8.61 -1.78 -16.52
C LEU A 208 -7.40 -2.43 -15.83
N LEU A 209 -7.57 -3.61 -15.22
CA LEU A 209 -6.55 -4.31 -14.43
C LEU A 209 -5.97 -3.45 -13.28
N ALA A 210 -6.82 -2.65 -12.64
CA ALA A 210 -6.43 -1.76 -11.55
C ALA A 210 -6.34 -2.54 -10.22
N ALA A 211 -5.17 -3.09 -9.91
CA ALA A 211 -4.93 -3.91 -8.71
C ALA A 211 -5.17 -3.14 -7.40
N GLY A 212 -5.03 -1.83 -7.43
CA GLY A 212 -5.21 -0.96 -6.26
C GLY A 212 -6.67 -0.78 -5.81
N ARG A 213 -7.67 -1.12 -6.63
CA ARG A 213 -9.10 -0.87 -6.32
C ARG A 213 -9.49 -1.41 -4.95
N ALA A 214 -9.27 -2.69 -4.67
CA ALA A 214 -9.67 -3.30 -3.40
C ALA A 214 -8.87 -2.75 -2.20
N PRO A 215 -7.52 -2.63 -2.23
CA PRO A 215 -6.75 -1.97 -1.20
C PRO A 215 -7.17 -0.51 -0.94
N TRP A 216 -7.48 0.27 -1.97
CA TRP A 216 -7.94 1.67 -1.79
C TRP A 216 -9.32 1.74 -1.15
N GLN A 217 -10.19 0.77 -1.37
CA GLN A 217 -11.46 0.68 -0.64
C GLN A 217 -11.26 0.25 0.81
N VAL A 218 -10.22 -0.54 1.13
CA VAL A 218 -9.82 -0.78 2.53
C VAL A 218 -9.33 0.52 3.18
N LEU A 219 -8.50 1.30 2.47
CA LEU A 219 -8.10 2.63 2.92
C LEU A 219 -9.31 3.50 3.22
N ALA A 220 -10.27 3.58 2.30
CA ALA A 220 -11.49 4.37 2.49
C ALA A 220 -12.24 3.97 3.76
N GLY A 221 -12.37 2.67 4.02
CA GLY A 221 -12.97 2.16 5.25
C GLY A 221 -12.20 2.50 6.51
N ALA A 222 -10.87 2.52 6.44
CA ALA A 222 -9.99 2.80 7.58
C ALA A 222 -9.94 4.29 7.96
N THR A 223 -10.22 5.17 7.01
CA THR A 223 -10.08 6.63 7.17
C THR A 223 -11.41 7.38 7.23
N ARG A 224 -12.55 6.69 7.07
CA ARG A 224 -13.89 7.30 7.04
C ARG A 224 -14.24 8.12 8.28
N ASP A 225 -13.72 7.71 9.45
CA ASP A 225 -13.99 8.35 10.74
C ASP A 225 -12.78 9.22 11.13
N GLY A 226 -12.72 10.43 10.58
CA GLY A 226 -11.66 11.38 10.86
C GLY A 226 -11.45 12.38 9.72
N THR A 227 -10.69 13.43 10.02
CA THR A 227 -10.25 14.40 9.03
C THR A 227 -8.81 14.09 8.65
N TRP A 228 -8.53 14.11 7.36
CA TRP A 228 -7.23 13.75 6.81
C TRP A 228 -6.77 14.83 5.84
N GLU A 229 -5.49 15.11 5.85
CA GLU A 229 -4.81 15.91 4.83
C GLU A 229 -4.02 14.99 3.93
N GLY A 230 -4.24 15.10 2.61
CA GLY A 230 -3.59 14.30 1.59
C GLY A 230 -2.54 15.09 0.83
N GLU A 231 -1.43 14.43 0.52
CA GLU A 231 -0.39 14.91 -0.38
C GLU A 231 -0.08 13.83 -1.40
N LEU A 232 -0.25 14.16 -2.69
CA LEU A 232 0.17 13.31 -3.79
C LEU A 232 1.64 13.58 -4.08
N LEU A 233 2.51 12.64 -3.72
CA LEU A 233 3.97 12.78 -3.89
C LEU A 233 4.40 12.53 -5.34
N HIS A 234 3.71 11.59 -6.02
CA HIS A 234 4.03 11.23 -7.40
C HIS A 234 2.83 10.56 -8.07
N SER A 235 2.68 10.82 -9.37
CA SER A 235 1.70 10.13 -10.22
C SER A 235 2.27 10.03 -11.62
N THR A 236 2.32 8.83 -12.18
CA THR A 236 2.87 8.57 -13.52
C THR A 236 2.15 7.39 -14.18
N ARG A 237 2.29 7.30 -15.51
CA ARG A 237 1.77 6.18 -16.32
C ARG A 237 2.90 5.43 -17.02
N THR A 238 4.00 5.25 -16.31
CA THR A 238 5.21 4.60 -16.82
C THR A 238 4.91 3.15 -17.23
N PHE A 239 5.36 2.77 -18.42
CA PHE A 239 5.11 1.45 -19.03
C PHE A 239 3.62 1.10 -19.26
N GLY A 240 2.76 2.12 -19.33
CA GLY A 240 1.33 1.93 -19.56
C GLY A 240 0.55 1.49 -18.31
N VAL A 241 1.14 1.63 -17.13
CA VAL A 241 0.50 1.35 -15.85
C VAL A 241 0.46 2.61 -15.00
N GLY A 242 -0.69 2.88 -14.38
CA GLY A 242 -0.87 3.99 -13.44
C GLY A 242 -0.20 3.71 -12.11
N TYR A 243 0.73 4.57 -11.70
CA TYR A 243 1.43 4.49 -10.42
C TYR A 243 1.20 5.75 -9.62
N HIS A 244 0.65 5.61 -8.42
CA HIS A 244 0.34 6.74 -7.54
C HIS A 244 1.05 6.56 -6.19
N VAL A 245 1.68 7.63 -5.72
CA VAL A 245 2.29 7.68 -4.38
C VAL A 245 1.70 8.85 -3.63
N ALA A 246 1.08 8.58 -2.48
CA ALA A 246 0.47 9.61 -1.64
C ALA A 246 0.72 9.34 -0.16
N VAL A 247 0.63 10.39 0.64
CA VAL A 247 0.67 10.30 2.10
C VAL A 247 -0.52 11.08 2.65
N TRP A 248 -1.25 10.46 3.58
CA TRP A 248 -2.31 11.11 4.34
C TRP A 248 -1.91 11.23 5.80
N GLN A 249 -2.15 12.39 6.37
CA GLN A 249 -1.92 12.66 7.78
C GLN A 249 -3.25 12.98 8.45
N ARG A 250 -3.47 12.40 9.63
CA ARG A 250 -4.68 12.67 10.38
C ARG A 250 -4.57 14.07 11.01
N CYS A 251 -5.58 14.90 10.77
CA CYS A 251 -5.74 16.15 11.47
C CYS A 251 -6.20 15.85 12.91
N GLY A 252 -5.58 16.50 13.88
CA GLY A 252 -5.79 16.29 15.32
C GLY A 252 -7.21 16.64 15.80
#